data_1c6330638255470d248964c74bafc031
#
_entry.id   1c6330638255470d248964c74bafc031
#
_cell.length_a   1.000
_cell.length_b   1.000
_cell.length_c   1.000
_cell.angle_alpha   90.00
_cell.angle_beta   90.00
_cell.angle_gamma   90.00
#
_symmetry.space_group_name_H-M   'P 1'
#
loop_
_entity.id
_entity.type
_entity.pdbx_description
1 polymer ?
#
loop_
_entity_poly.entity_id
_entity_poly.type
_entity_poly.pdbx_seq_one_letter_code
_entity_poly.pdbx_strand_id
1 'polypeptide(L)'
;LKKKSKIKLQNNNNPPELIKIEDILNKMKMTLHYSENLSRLTALKELQMEEDNDPFKILIGTILSARSRDENTSKIVRKLFQKYKNVIELANADVNDIKSIIHSIGFYNTKSERIKQVSKIIVEKFHGIVPNKIEDLLELPGVGRKTANCVLVYAFNKPAIPVDIHVHRISNRIGIVKTQNVKRTEEELIKIVDEKYWLVLNSIFVMYGQNICLPIRPKCQMCNLKDICNFYTNQKKN
;
A
#
# COMPACT_ATOMS: atom_id res chain seq x y z
N LEU A 1 10.66 16.99 20.84
CA LEU A 1 9.80 16.39 19.80
C LEU A 1 8.53 17.24 19.68
N LYS A 2 8.44 18.10 18.64
CA LYS A 2 7.25 18.91 18.37
C LYS A 2 6.08 17.98 18.05
N LYS A 3 5.00 18.03 18.81
CA LYS A 3 3.75 17.30 18.56
C LYS A 3 3.17 17.72 17.22
N LYS A 4 3.31 16.86 16.20
CA LYS A 4 2.64 16.98 14.88
C LYS A 4 1.15 16.63 15.01
N SER A 5 0.41 17.29 15.91
CA SER A 5 -0.94 16.87 16.29
C SER A 5 -2.04 17.39 15.37
N LYS A 6 -1.76 18.39 14.52
CA LYS A 6 -2.77 19.03 13.67
C LYS A 6 -2.26 19.25 12.26
N ILE A 7 -3.04 18.82 11.27
CA ILE A 7 -2.80 19.02 9.84
C ILE A 7 -3.59 20.24 9.40
N LYS A 8 -2.91 21.18 8.73
CA LYS A 8 -3.52 22.34 8.10
C LYS A 8 -4.03 21.90 6.73
N LEU A 9 -5.34 21.73 6.56
CA LEU A 9 -5.91 21.44 5.26
C LEU A 9 -5.65 22.61 4.31
N GLN A 10 -5.14 22.30 3.12
CA GLN A 10 -4.87 23.31 2.09
C GLN A 10 -6.19 23.63 1.38
N ASN A 11 -7.00 24.52 1.94
CA ASN A 11 -8.27 24.93 1.38
C ASN A 11 -8.12 26.27 0.63
N ASN A 12 -8.53 26.34 -0.64
CA ASN A 12 -8.39 27.55 -1.45
C ASN A 12 -9.41 28.64 -1.09
N ASN A 13 -10.45 28.36 -0.28
CA ASN A 13 -11.59 29.25 -0.09
C ASN A 13 -12.08 29.44 1.36
N ASN A 14 -11.50 28.75 2.33
CA ASN A 14 -11.82 28.91 3.76
C ASN A 14 -10.54 29.02 4.58
N PRO A 15 -10.56 29.67 5.77
CA PRO A 15 -9.43 29.64 6.65
C PRO A 15 -9.02 28.17 6.89
N PRO A 16 -7.71 27.88 6.94
CA PRO A 16 -7.21 26.52 7.01
C PRO A 16 -7.70 25.85 8.29
N GLU A 17 -8.56 24.85 8.12
CA GLU A 17 -9.05 24.03 9.22
C GLU A 17 -7.92 23.12 9.72
N LEU A 18 -7.66 23.17 11.02
CA LEU A 18 -6.68 22.34 11.68
C LEU A 18 -7.36 21.02 12.12
N ILE A 19 -7.15 19.96 11.33
CA ILE A 19 -7.67 18.63 11.63
C ILE A 19 -6.55 17.67 12.04
N LYS A 20 -6.85 16.73 12.93
CA LYS A 20 -5.93 15.66 13.30
C LYS A 20 -6.03 14.53 12.28
N ILE A 21 -4.90 13.90 11.92
CA ILE A 21 -4.90 12.70 11.07
C ILE A 21 -5.76 11.58 11.68
N GLU A 22 -5.79 11.49 13.00
CA GLU A 22 -6.61 10.54 13.75
C GLU A 22 -8.10 10.67 13.41
N ASP A 23 -8.60 11.89 13.36
CA ASP A 23 -10.02 12.16 13.05
C ASP A 23 -10.33 11.76 11.61
N ILE A 24 -9.41 12.00 10.67
CA ILE A 24 -9.53 11.56 9.28
C ILE A 24 -9.59 10.03 9.21
N LEU A 25 -8.65 9.33 9.86
CA LEU A 25 -8.61 7.87 9.87
C LEU A 25 -9.86 7.27 10.53
N ASN A 26 -10.34 7.85 11.62
CA ASN A 26 -11.56 7.40 12.29
C ASN A 26 -12.81 7.61 11.42
N LYS A 27 -12.95 8.78 10.77
CA LYS A 27 -14.05 9.02 9.81
C LYS A 27 -14.02 8.06 8.62
N MET A 28 -12.81 7.71 8.11
CA MET A 28 -12.66 6.69 7.07
C MET A 28 -13.11 5.30 7.56
N LYS A 29 -12.66 4.88 8.74
CA LYS A 29 -13.06 3.58 9.34
C LYS A 29 -14.57 3.52 9.56
N MET A 30 -15.18 4.57 10.11
CA MET A 30 -16.64 4.65 10.27
C MET A 30 -17.36 4.51 8.94
N THR A 31 -16.93 5.25 7.90
CA THR A 31 -17.53 5.12 6.57
C THR A 31 -17.43 3.69 6.03
N LEU A 32 -16.29 3.03 6.21
CA LEU A 32 -16.07 1.65 5.78
C LEU A 32 -16.94 0.66 6.57
N HIS A 33 -17.12 0.87 7.86
CA HIS A 33 -17.93 0.00 8.73
C HIS A 33 -19.43 0.02 8.37
N TYR A 34 -19.98 1.20 8.04
CA TYR A 34 -21.38 1.35 7.64
C TYR A 34 -21.68 0.87 6.20
N SER A 35 -20.68 0.45 5.46
CA SER A 35 -20.84 -0.04 4.09
C SER A 35 -20.92 -1.57 4.13
N GLU A 36 -22.11 -2.14 4.22
CA GLU A 36 -22.42 -3.56 4.48
C GLU A 36 -21.71 -4.63 3.60
N ASN A 37 -20.99 -4.23 2.55
CA ASN A 37 -20.28 -5.13 1.63
C ASN A 37 -18.75 -4.96 1.65
N LEU A 38 -18.14 -4.36 2.67
CA LEU A 38 -16.77 -3.87 2.64
C LEU A 38 -15.82 -4.55 3.61
N SER A 39 -16.07 -5.80 3.97
CA SER A 39 -15.20 -6.59 4.85
C SER A 39 -13.96 -7.19 4.16
N ARG A 40 -13.65 -6.81 2.90
CA ARG A 40 -12.44 -7.32 2.23
C ARG A 40 -11.23 -6.52 2.66
N LEU A 41 -10.31 -7.19 3.31
CA LEU A 41 -8.97 -6.69 3.57
C LEU A 41 -8.23 -6.43 2.25
N THR A 42 -7.21 -5.56 2.26
CA THR A 42 -6.31 -5.46 1.11
C THR A 42 -5.53 -6.77 0.95
N ALA A 43 -5.19 -7.15 -0.29
CA ALA A 43 -4.44 -8.38 -0.56
C ALA A 43 -3.16 -8.52 0.30
N LEU A 44 -2.46 -7.41 0.56
CA LEU A 44 -1.28 -7.42 1.44
C LEU A 44 -1.65 -7.62 2.91
N LYS A 45 -2.80 -7.12 3.37
CA LYS A 45 -3.23 -7.33 4.75
C LYS A 45 -3.71 -8.76 4.95
N GLU A 46 -4.41 -9.34 3.98
CA GLU A 46 -4.76 -10.76 3.97
C GLU A 46 -3.50 -11.62 4.03
N LEU A 47 -2.53 -11.38 3.14
CA LEU A 47 -1.27 -12.10 3.10
C LEU A 47 -0.49 -11.97 4.41
N GLN A 48 -0.46 -10.78 5.01
CA GLN A 48 0.17 -10.56 6.31
C GLN A 48 -0.42 -11.46 7.41
N MET A 49 -1.74 -11.57 7.45
CA MET A 49 -2.44 -12.37 8.48
C MET A 49 -2.31 -13.89 8.23
N GLU A 50 -2.32 -14.30 6.97
CA GLU A 50 -2.26 -15.72 6.60
C GLU A 50 -0.84 -16.30 6.70
N GLU A 51 0.18 -15.50 6.44
CA GLU A 51 1.57 -15.95 6.37
C GLU A 51 2.41 -15.51 7.59
N ASP A 52 1.74 -15.17 8.68
CA ASP A 52 2.35 -14.81 9.98
C ASP A 52 3.49 -13.77 9.86
N ASN A 53 3.26 -12.74 9.04
CA ASN A 53 4.22 -11.69 8.72
C ASN A 53 5.52 -12.18 8.06
N ASP A 54 5.56 -13.36 7.42
CA ASP A 54 6.75 -13.87 6.74
C ASP A 54 7.30 -12.82 5.74
N PRO A 55 8.51 -12.26 5.97
CA PRO A 55 9.04 -11.17 5.16
C PRO A 55 9.25 -11.58 3.70
N PHE A 56 9.63 -12.82 3.43
CA PHE A 56 9.84 -13.28 2.07
C PHE A 56 8.52 -13.37 1.31
N LYS A 57 7.51 -13.94 1.91
CA LYS A 57 6.19 -14.08 1.29
C LYS A 57 5.53 -12.72 1.06
N ILE A 58 5.66 -11.80 2.02
CA ILE A 58 5.16 -10.42 1.87
C ILE A 58 5.89 -9.68 0.75
N LEU A 59 7.22 -9.81 0.65
CA LEU A 59 8.01 -9.19 -0.43
C LEU A 59 7.56 -9.71 -1.80
N ILE A 60 7.53 -11.03 -1.98
CA ILE A 60 7.12 -11.66 -3.25
C ILE A 60 5.66 -11.32 -3.58
N GLY A 61 4.76 -11.41 -2.60
CA GLY A 61 3.36 -11.03 -2.78
C GLY A 61 3.19 -9.57 -3.19
N THR A 62 3.99 -8.65 -2.62
CA THR A 62 3.98 -7.23 -3.00
C THR A 62 4.48 -7.01 -4.42
N ILE A 63 5.53 -7.73 -4.86
CA ILE A 63 6.02 -7.67 -6.25
C ILE A 63 4.94 -8.19 -7.21
N LEU A 64 4.28 -9.30 -6.87
CA LEU A 64 3.24 -9.90 -7.70
C LEU A 64 1.97 -9.05 -7.77
N SER A 65 1.61 -8.34 -6.71
CA SER A 65 0.43 -7.46 -6.66
C SER A 65 0.58 -6.19 -7.51
N ALA A 66 1.81 -5.76 -7.82
CA ALA A 66 2.05 -4.56 -8.60
C ALA A 66 1.34 -4.62 -9.97
N ARG A 67 0.45 -3.66 -10.27
CA ARG A 67 -0.36 -3.61 -11.51
C ARG A 67 -1.21 -4.88 -11.76
N SER A 68 -1.65 -5.55 -10.71
CA SER A 68 -2.56 -6.70 -10.76
C SER A 68 -3.83 -6.42 -9.97
N ARG A 69 -4.91 -7.13 -10.25
CA ARG A 69 -6.14 -7.06 -9.45
C ARG A 69 -5.95 -7.89 -8.19
N ASP A 70 -6.26 -7.34 -7.01
CA ASP A 70 -6.02 -7.95 -5.70
C ASP A 70 -6.65 -9.34 -5.56
N GLU A 71 -7.88 -9.53 -6.04
CA GLU A 71 -8.62 -10.80 -5.89
C GLU A 71 -7.93 -12.03 -6.48
N ASN A 72 -7.23 -11.87 -7.62
CA ASN A 72 -6.51 -12.96 -8.26
C ASN A 72 -5.12 -13.16 -7.64
N THR A 73 -4.52 -12.07 -7.17
CA THR A 73 -3.13 -12.09 -6.67
C THR A 73 -3.00 -12.95 -5.43
N SER A 74 -3.88 -12.83 -4.44
CA SER A 74 -3.84 -13.63 -3.20
C SER A 74 -3.90 -15.13 -3.48
N LYS A 75 -4.82 -15.55 -4.35
CA LYS A 75 -4.96 -16.99 -4.72
C LYS A 75 -3.72 -17.56 -5.39
N ILE A 76 -3.09 -16.76 -6.26
CA ILE A 76 -1.91 -17.19 -7.02
C ILE A 76 -0.67 -17.21 -6.12
N VAL A 77 -0.53 -16.22 -5.25
CA VAL A 77 0.55 -16.16 -4.26
C VAL A 77 0.48 -17.39 -3.34
N ARG A 78 -0.71 -17.78 -2.87
CA ARG A 78 -0.90 -19.04 -2.11
C ARG A 78 -0.43 -20.27 -2.90
N LYS A 79 -0.83 -20.41 -4.18
CA LYS A 79 -0.38 -21.53 -5.03
C LYS A 79 1.13 -21.56 -5.19
N LEU A 80 1.75 -20.38 -5.36
CA LEU A 80 3.19 -20.26 -5.47
C LEU A 80 3.88 -20.79 -4.20
N PHE A 81 3.40 -20.38 -3.01
CA PHE A 81 3.99 -20.76 -1.74
C PHE A 81 3.61 -22.18 -1.26
N GLN A 82 2.55 -22.76 -1.80
CA GLN A 82 2.31 -24.21 -1.64
C GLN A 82 3.40 -25.05 -2.30
N LYS A 83 3.93 -24.58 -3.45
CA LYS A 83 5.00 -25.26 -4.18
C LYS A 83 6.41 -24.88 -3.71
N TYR A 84 6.66 -23.57 -3.50
CA TYR A 84 7.95 -23.02 -3.08
C TYR A 84 7.82 -22.38 -1.70
N LYS A 85 8.14 -23.15 -0.67
CA LYS A 85 7.85 -22.75 0.72
C LYS A 85 8.78 -21.68 1.28
N ASN A 86 9.98 -21.54 0.69
CA ASN A 86 11.03 -20.65 1.19
C ASN A 86 11.82 -20.00 0.05
N VAL A 87 12.71 -19.08 0.42
CA VAL A 87 13.53 -18.31 -0.53
C VAL A 87 14.47 -19.20 -1.35
N ILE A 88 15.03 -20.26 -0.75
CA ILE A 88 15.99 -21.16 -1.41
C ILE A 88 15.29 -21.96 -2.50
N GLU A 89 14.10 -22.50 -2.21
CA GLU A 89 13.30 -23.24 -3.19
C GLU A 89 12.93 -22.35 -4.39
N LEU A 90 12.49 -21.11 -4.14
CA LEU A 90 12.13 -20.18 -5.23
C LEU A 90 13.37 -19.70 -6.02
N ALA A 91 14.51 -19.52 -5.37
CA ALA A 91 15.78 -19.16 -6.03
C ALA A 91 16.23 -20.24 -7.04
N ASN A 92 16.02 -21.52 -6.70
CA ASN A 92 16.40 -22.68 -7.50
C ASN A 92 15.29 -23.13 -8.48
N ALA A 93 14.10 -22.56 -8.42
CA ALA A 93 12.96 -22.95 -9.24
C ALA A 93 13.23 -22.77 -10.75
N ASP A 94 12.60 -23.60 -11.58
CA ASP A 94 12.54 -23.35 -13.02
C ASP A 94 11.62 -22.14 -13.27
N VAL A 95 12.12 -21.19 -14.04
CA VAL A 95 11.37 -19.97 -14.36
C VAL A 95 10.09 -20.26 -15.16
N ASN A 96 10.09 -21.29 -16.01
CA ASN A 96 8.90 -21.69 -16.75
C ASN A 96 7.82 -22.28 -15.85
N ASP A 97 8.24 -22.97 -14.81
CA ASP A 97 7.32 -23.46 -13.80
C ASP A 97 6.72 -22.33 -12.98
N ILE A 98 7.53 -21.35 -12.57
CA ILE A 98 7.00 -20.11 -11.95
C ILE A 98 6.00 -19.43 -12.91
N LYS A 99 6.35 -19.27 -14.19
CA LYS A 99 5.47 -18.69 -15.23
C LYS A 99 4.14 -19.42 -15.32
N SER A 100 4.15 -20.74 -15.27
CA SER A 100 2.93 -21.55 -15.32
C SER A 100 2.00 -21.31 -14.13
N ILE A 101 2.57 -21.10 -12.94
CA ILE A 101 1.79 -20.82 -11.73
C ILE A 101 1.17 -19.42 -11.75
N ILE A 102 1.95 -18.42 -12.17
CA ILE A 102 1.54 -17.01 -12.08
C ILE A 102 0.99 -16.44 -13.40
N HIS A 103 0.71 -17.26 -14.42
CA HIS A 103 0.33 -16.81 -15.78
C HIS A 103 -0.89 -15.87 -15.83
N SER A 104 -1.81 -15.95 -14.87
CA SER A 104 -2.98 -15.07 -14.79
C SER A 104 -2.70 -13.71 -14.13
N ILE A 105 -1.48 -13.49 -13.63
CA ILE A 105 -1.03 -12.19 -13.12
C ILE A 105 -0.52 -11.32 -14.27
N GLY A 106 -0.95 -10.07 -14.32
CA GLY A 106 -0.43 -9.11 -15.32
C GLY A 106 1.10 -9.01 -15.30
N PHE A 107 1.72 -9.02 -16.49
CA PHE A 107 3.19 -9.01 -16.66
C PHE A 107 3.90 -10.25 -16.07
N TYR A 108 3.24 -11.40 -16.06
CA TYR A 108 3.74 -12.62 -15.42
C TYR A 108 5.14 -13.05 -15.93
N ASN A 109 5.47 -12.88 -17.22
CA ASN A 109 6.79 -13.18 -17.75
C ASN A 109 7.90 -12.41 -17.01
N THR A 110 7.77 -11.08 -16.95
CA THR A 110 8.73 -10.22 -16.25
C THR A 110 8.73 -10.49 -14.75
N LYS A 111 7.57 -10.75 -14.17
CA LYS A 111 7.45 -10.98 -12.72
C LYS A 111 8.08 -12.30 -12.28
N SER A 112 7.95 -13.39 -13.08
CA SER A 112 8.57 -14.68 -12.76
C SER A 112 10.10 -14.60 -12.77
N GLU A 113 10.68 -13.97 -13.78
CA GLU A 113 12.11 -13.70 -13.82
C GLU A 113 12.57 -12.89 -12.59
N ARG A 114 11.81 -11.84 -12.29
CA ARG A 114 12.10 -10.91 -11.19
C ARG A 114 12.05 -11.58 -9.83
N ILE A 115 11.00 -12.34 -9.50
CA ILE A 115 10.90 -12.99 -8.19
C ILE A 115 11.98 -14.06 -8.01
N LYS A 116 12.34 -14.80 -9.08
CA LYS A 116 13.47 -15.71 -9.05
C LYS A 116 14.79 -14.98 -8.80
N GLN A 117 15.05 -13.87 -9.51
CA GLN A 117 16.26 -13.06 -9.34
C GLN A 117 16.34 -12.45 -7.92
N VAL A 118 15.22 -11.90 -7.42
CA VAL A 118 15.12 -11.39 -6.04
C VAL A 118 15.48 -12.48 -5.04
N SER A 119 14.92 -13.68 -5.20
CA SER A 119 15.21 -14.82 -4.31
C SER A 119 16.68 -15.21 -4.34
N LYS A 120 17.32 -15.24 -5.52
CA LYS A 120 18.77 -15.51 -5.64
C LYS A 120 19.60 -14.46 -4.90
N ILE A 121 19.30 -13.17 -5.10
CA ILE A 121 20.03 -12.09 -4.42
C ILE A 121 19.87 -12.19 -2.89
N ILE A 122 18.67 -12.54 -2.41
CA ILE A 122 18.44 -12.73 -0.97
C ILE A 122 19.28 -13.89 -0.44
N VAL A 123 19.40 -15.00 -1.18
CA VAL A 123 20.24 -16.13 -0.77
C VAL A 123 21.71 -15.76 -0.80
N GLU A 124 22.19 -15.18 -1.90
CA GLU A 124 23.62 -14.93 -2.15
C GLU A 124 24.16 -13.75 -1.33
N LYS A 125 23.43 -12.63 -1.30
CA LYS A 125 23.90 -11.37 -0.68
C LYS A 125 23.42 -11.21 0.76
N PHE A 126 22.21 -11.68 1.07
CA PHE A 126 21.56 -11.47 2.37
C PHE A 126 21.40 -12.78 3.17
N HIS A 127 22.15 -13.84 2.79
CA HIS A 127 22.22 -15.13 3.52
C HIS A 127 20.84 -15.75 3.77
N GLY A 128 19.91 -15.59 2.83
CA GLY A 128 18.54 -16.13 2.94
C GLY A 128 17.58 -15.27 3.78
N ILE A 129 18.02 -14.14 4.31
CA ILE A 129 17.23 -13.26 5.17
C ILE A 129 16.80 -12.02 4.38
N VAL A 130 15.50 -11.73 4.34
CA VAL A 130 14.98 -10.51 3.69
C VAL A 130 15.51 -9.28 4.46
N PRO A 131 16.14 -8.32 3.77
CA PRO A 131 16.65 -7.13 4.43
C PRO A 131 15.49 -6.27 5.00
N ASN A 132 15.77 -5.61 6.11
CA ASN A 132 14.79 -4.79 6.83
C ASN A 132 15.18 -3.30 6.90
N LYS A 133 16.04 -2.85 6.00
CA LYS A 133 16.40 -1.46 5.75
C LYS A 133 15.96 -1.07 4.35
N ILE A 134 15.51 0.18 4.19
CA ILE A 134 14.98 0.66 2.91
C ILE A 134 16.04 0.65 1.81
N GLU A 135 17.27 0.99 2.17
CA GLU A 135 18.41 1.04 1.26
C GLU A 135 18.66 -0.34 0.63
N ASP A 136 18.73 -1.38 1.45
CA ASP A 136 18.96 -2.76 1.02
C ASP A 136 17.78 -3.32 0.19
N LEU A 137 16.55 -2.98 0.60
CA LEU A 137 15.35 -3.38 -0.15
C LEU A 137 15.31 -2.75 -1.55
N LEU A 138 15.79 -1.52 -1.70
CA LEU A 138 15.82 -0.82 -2.99
C LEU A 138 16.86 -1.39 -3.96
N GLU A 139 17.84 -2.17 -3.49
CA GLU A 139 18.78 -2.87 -4.36
C GLU A 139 18.15 -4.10 -5.05
N LEU A 140 17.02 -4.60 -4.53
CA LEU A 140 16.35 -5.76 -5.11
C LEU A 140 15.65 -5.38 -6.43
N PRO A 141 15.82 -6.16 -7.51
CA PRO A 141 15.27 -5.84 -8.82
C PRO A 141 13.74 -5.75 -8.78
N GLY A 142 13.22 -4.60 -9.23
CA GLY A 142 11.79 -4.33 -9.25
C GLY A 142 11.18 -3.95 -7.91
N VAL A 143 11.98 -3.75 -6.89
CA VAL A 143 11.56 -3.19 -5.60
C VAL A 143 11.78 -1.68 -5.64
N GLY A 144 10.71 -0.92 -5.81
CA GLY A 144 10.71 0.53 -5.67
C GLY A 144 10.32 0.97 -4.26
N ARG A 145 10.36 2.29 -4.01
CA ARG A 145 10.05 2.87 -2.67
C ARG A 145 8.72 2.35 -2.09
N LYS A 146 7.64 2.32 -2.90
CA LYS A 146 6.34 1.80 -2.45
C LYS A 146 6.42 0.35 -1.99
N THR A 147 7.09 -0.51 -2.76
CA THR A 147 7.27 -1.94 -2.41
C THR A 147 8.13 -2.08 -1.15
N ALA A 148 9.26 -1.37 -1.07
CA ALA A 148 10.12 -1.38 0.11
C ALA A 148 9.36 -0.93 1.37
N ASN A 149 8.62 0.18 1.29
CA ASN A 149 7.79 0.65 2.41
C ASN A 149 6.69 -0.34 2.80
N CYS A 150 6.07 -1.04 1.84
CA CYS A 150 5.13 -2.12 2.15
C CYS A 150 5.81 -3.25 2.94
N VAL A 151 7.00 -3.69 2.52
CA VAL A 151 7.74 -4.73 3.24
C VAL A 151 8.08 -4.26 4.66
N LEU A 152 8.56 -3.03 4.84
CA LEU A 152 8.85 -2.48 6.16
C LEU A 152 7.62 -2.49 7.08
N VAL A 153 6.47 -2.05 6.55
CA VAL A 153 5.22 -1.97 7.33
C VAL A 153 4.64 -3.35 7.63
N TYR A 154 4.44 -4.17 6.58
CA TYR A 154 3.64 -5.39 6.71
C TYR A 154 4.46 -6.60 7.20
N ALA A 155 5.76 -6.65 6.93
CA ALA A 155 6.62 -7.75 7.37
C ALA A 155 7.36 -7.44 8.68
N PHE A 156 7.86 -6.22 8.81
CA PHE A 156 8.74 -5.87 9.92
C PHE A 156 8.10 -4.95 10.96
N ASN A 157 6.86 -4.56 10.78
CA ASN A 157 6.17 -3.60 11.64
C ASN A 157 6.99 -2.31 11.87
N LYS A 158 7.77 -1.90 10.86
CA LYS A 158 8.59 -0.69 10.90
C LYS A 158 7.80 0.50 10.34
N PRO A 159 7.92 1.68 10.96
CA PRO A 159 7.17 2.84 10.52
C PRO A 159 7.65 3.31 9.15
N ALA A 160 6.75 3.26 8.17
CA ALA A 160 6.91 3.79 6.81
C ALA A 160 5.54 4.15 6.24
N ILE A 161 5.49 4.99 5.21
CA ILE A 161 4.26 5.36 4.53
C ILE A 161 4.31 4.86 3.07
N PRO A 162 3.78 3.65 2.78
CA PRO A 162 3.65 3.21 1.40
C PRO A 162 2.63 4.08 0.66
N VAL A 163 3.09 4.92 -0.27
CA VAL A 163 2.22 5.78 -1.06
C VAL A 163 1.96 5.16 -2.42
N ASP A 164 0.72 4.74 -2.63
CA ASP A 164 0.21 4.28 -3.93
C ASP A 164 -0.74 5.32 -4.55
N ILE A 165 -1.40 4.93 -5.64
CA ILE A 165 -2.38 5.80 -6.31
C ILE A 165 -3.58 6.16 -5.43
N HIS A 166 -3.96 5.31 -4.48
CA HIS A 166 -5.06 5.58 -3.56
C HIS A 166 -4.66 6.59 -2.51
N VAL A 167 -3.53 6.36 -1.83
CA VAL A 167 -2.99 7.30 -0.83
C VAL A 167 -2.75 8.67 -1.47
N HIS A 168 -2.08 8.71 -2.64
CA HIS A 168 -1.82 9.94 -3.37
C HIS A 168 -3.13 10.70 -3.71
N ARG A 169 -4.08 10.01 -4.33
CA ARG A 169 -5.37 10.62 -4.74
C ARG A 169 -6.15 11.16 -3.57
N ILE A 170 -6.31 10.36 -2.53
CA ILE A 170 -7.15 10.72 -1.37
C ILE A 170 -6.53 11.87 -0.58
N SER A 171 -5.22 11.82 -0.32
CA SER A 171 -4.52 12.88 0.40
C SER A 171 -4.64 14.23 -0.30
N ASN A 172 -4.54 14.24 -1.65
CA ASN A 172 -4.74 15.45 -2.45
C ASN A 172 -6.22 15.88 -2.50
N ARG A 173 -7.18 14.95 -2.63
CA ARG A 173 -8.62 15.27 -2.68
C ARG A 173 -9.14 15.86 -1.37
N ILE A 174 -8.71 15.32 -0.24
CA ILE A 174 -9.08 15.88 1.08
C ILE A 174 -8.41 17.23 1.28
N GLY A 175 -7.20 17.42 0.76
CA GLY A 175 -6.38 18.62 0.97
C GLY A 175 -5.35 18.45 2.08
N ILE A 176 -5.03 17.22 2.48
CA ILE A 176 -3.94 16.94 3.42
C ILE A 176 -2.61 17.42 2.83
N VAL A 177 -2.42 17.16 1.54
CA VAL A 177 -1.28 17.61 0.76
C VAL A 177 -1.73 18.15 -0.60
N LYS A 178 -0.84 18.91 -1.29
CA LYS A 178 -1.00 19.34 -2.68
C LYS A 178 0.27 18.97 -3.44
N THR A 179 0.25 17.79 -4.08
CA THR A 179 1.44 17.20 -4.70
C THR A 179 1.10 16.61 -6.06
N GLN A 180 2.10 16.56 -6.96
CA GLN A 180 1.91 16.12 -8.34
C GLN A 180 2.17 14.61 -8.54
N ASN A 181 2.90 13.96 -7.63
CA ASN A 181 3.27 12.55 -7.75
C ASN A 181 3.39 11.87 -6.38
N VAL A 182 3.44 10.55 -6.41
CA VAL A 182 3.48 9.69 -5.21
C VAL A 182 4.71 9.94 -4.33
N LYS A 183 5.87 10.23 -4.92
CA LYS A 183 7.10 10.51 -4.19
C LYS A 183 6.97 11.78 -3.34
N ARG A 184 6.48 12.86 -3.94
CA ARG A 184 6.24 14.11 -3.21
C ARG A 184 5.15 13.96 -2.15
N THR A 185 4.13 13.12 -2.41
CA THR A 185 3.09 12.82 -1.42
C THR A 185 3.69 12.11 -0.20
N GLU A 186 4.57 11.13 -0.41
CA GLU A 186 5.29 10.45 0.68
C GLU A 186 6.10 11.45 1.50
N GLU A 187 6.93 12.27 0.85
CA GLU A 187 7.76 13.28 1.49
C GLU A 187 6.95 14.27 2.35
N GLU A 188 5.81 14.73 1.85
CA GLU A 188 4.94 15.64 2.60
C GLU A 188 4.19 14.94 3.74
N LEU A 189 3.67 13.72 3.53
CA LEU A 189 2.99 12.97 4.58
C LEU A 189 3.93 12.65 5.75
N ILE A 190 5.18 12.29 5.48
CA ILE A 190 6.22 12.06 6.52
C ILE A 190 6.41 13.30 7.42
N LYS A 191 6.31 14.50 6.85
CA LYS A 191 6.48 15.75 7.62
C LYS A 191 5.31 16.06 8.55
N ILE A 192 4.09 15.71 8.13
CA ILE A 192 2.86 16.19 8.79
C ILE A 192 2.11 15.13 9.57
N VAL A 193 2.31 13.84 9.27
CA VAL A 193 1.65 12.73 9.96
C VAL A 193 2.53 12.22 11.08
N ASP A 194 1.95 12.03 12.27
CA ASP A 194 2.66 11.40 13.39
C ASP A 194 3.00 9.95 13.06
N GLU A 195 4.22 9.53 13.41
CA GLU A 195 4.78 8.21 13.09
C GLU A 195 3.89 7.05 13.56
N LYS A 196 3.22 7.20 14.69
CA LYS A 196 2.30 6.18 15.23
C LYS A 196 1.16 5.78 14.28
N TYR A 197 0.84 6.61 13.26
CA TYR A 197 -0.18 6.31 12.27
C TYR A 197 0.37 5.72 10.98
N TRP A 198 1.69 5.68 10.77
CA TRP A 198 2.29 5.25 9.50
C TRP A 198 1.98 3.79 9.18
N LEU A 199 1.94 2.91 10.19
CA LEU A 199 1.65 1.49 10.02
C LEU A 199 0.23 1.21 9.49
N VAL A 200 -0.73 2.07 9.81
CA VAL A 200 -2.15 1.85 9.47
C VAL A 200 -2.64 2.72 8.32
N LEU A 201 -1.93 3.80 7.98
CA LEU A 201 -2.36 4.78 7.00
C LEU A 201 -2.61 4.15 5.64
N ASN A 202 -1.64 3.37 5.13
CA ASN A 202 -1.75 2.77 3.79
C ASN A 202 -2.97 1.85 3.69
N SER A 203 -3.16 0.92 4.61
CA SER A 203 -4.26 -0.06 4.55
C SER A 203 -5.63 0.62 4.57
N ILE A 204 -5.83 1.63 5.43
CA ILE A 204 -7.09 2.36 5.53
C ILE A 204 -7.35 3.16 4.25
N PHE A 205 -6.34 3.88 3.73
CA PHE A 205 -6.48 4.68 2.51
C PHE A 205 -6.72 3.81 1.27
N VAL A 206 -6.07 2.65 1.18
CA VAL A 206 -6.28 1.72 0.06
C VAL A 206 -7.71 1.17 0.09
N MET A 207 -8.17 0.64 1.23
CA MET A 207 -9.55 0.16 1.38
C MET A 207 -10.56 1.27 1.06
N TYR A 208 -10.32 2.47 1.58
CA TYR A 208 -11.19 3.62 1.31
C TYR A 208 -11.19 4.02 -0.17
N GLY A 209 -10.04 3.97 -0.81
CA GLY A 209 -9.86 4.31 -2.22
C GLY A 209 -10.44 3.29 -3.20
N GLN A 210 -10.50 2.02 -2.79
CA GLN A 210 -11.12 0.94 -3.58
C GLN A 210 -12.65 0.93 -3.47
N ASN A 211 -13.20 1.43 -2.38
CA ASN A 211 -14.62 1.23 -2.07
C ASN A 211 -15.45 2.53 -2.05
N ILE A 212 -14.89 3.63 -1.59
CA ILE A 212 -15.58 4.90 -1.37
C ILE A 212 -15.05 6.00 -2.29
N CYS A 213 -13.78 6.38 -2.13
CA CYS A 213 -13.16 7.45 -2.88
C CYS A 213 -12.60 6.95 -4.21
N LEU A 214 -13.49 6.45 -5.09
CA LEU A 214 -13.13 5.92 -6.40
C LEU A 214 -12.45 6.98 -7.28
N PRO A 215 -11.60 6.59 -8.28
CA PRO A 215 -11.01 7.54 -9.21
C PRO A 215 -12.07 8.27 -10.04
N ILE A 216 -13.07 7.53 -10.52
CA ILE A 216 -14.22 8.03 -11.28
C ILE A 216 -15.48 7.77 -10.44
N ARG A 217 -16.39 8.75 -10.38
CA ARG A 217 -17.66 8.70 -9.64
C ARG A 217 -17.50 8.25 -8.17
N PRO A 218 -16.71 8.98 -7.35
CA PRO A 218 -16.57 8.64 -5.94
C PRO A 218 -17.91 8.71 -5.21
N LYS A 219 -18.11 7.83 -4.21
CA LYS A 219 -19.35 7.74 -3.42
C LYS A 219 -19.39 8.82 -2.33
N CYS A 220 -19.32 10.10 -2.72
CA CYS A 220 -19.19 11.23 -1.78
C CYS A 220 -20.37 11.36 -0.80
N GLN A 221 -21.56 10.92 -1.18
CA GLN A 221 -22.75 10.99 -0.30
C GLN A 221 -22.61 10.10 0.94
N MET A 222 -21.89 8.98 0.82
CA MET A 222 -21.63 8.04 1.93
C MET A 222 -20.37 8.42 2.74
N CYS A 223 -19.62 9.45 2.30
CA CYS A 223 -18.31 9.78 2.82
C CYS A 223 -18.40 10.68 4.05
N ASN A 224 -17.93 10.20 5.21
CA ASN A 224 -17.90 11.01 6.45
C ASN A 224 -16.82 12.12 6.43
N LEU A 225 -16.06 12.24 5.32
CA LEU A 225 -15.07 13.30 5.11
C LEU A 225 -15.61 14.42 4.19
N LYS A 226 -16.84 14.34 3.67
CA LYS A 226 -17.37 15.27 2.67
C LYS A 226 -17.28 16.73 3.10
N ASP A 227 -17.51 17.02 4.38
CA ASP A 227 -17.56 18.39 4.90
C ASP A 227 -16.19 19.07 4.93
N ILE A 228 -15.12 18.29 5.01
CA ILE A 228 -13.72 18.77 5.03
C ILE A 228 -12.97 18.50 3.71
N CYS A 229 -13.64 17.88 2.74
CA CYS A 229 -13.00 17.42 1.50
C CYS A 229 -13.01 18.51 0.43
N ASN A 230 -11.83 19.03 0.07
CA ASN A 230 -11.67 20.05 -0.97
C ASN A 230 -12.26 19.62 -2.33
N PHE A 231 -12.09 18.37 -2.69
CA PHE A 231 -12.64 17.82 -3.94
C PHE A 231 -14.17 17.91 -3.96
N TYR A 232 -14.85 17.52 -2.87
CA TYR A 232 -16.30 17.59 -2.78
C TYR A 232 -16.84 19.02 -2.75
N THR A 233 -16.18 19.89 -2.00
CA THR A 233 -16.55 21.32 -1.91
C THR A 233 -16.44 22.01 -3.28
N ASN A 234 -15.38 21.68 -4.05
CA ASN A 234 -15.20 22.26 -5.38
C ASN A 234 -16.18 21.72 -6.41
N GLN A 235 -16.63 20.46 -6.28
CA GLN A 235 -17.70 19.91 -7.17
C GLN A 235 -19.07 20.55 -6.98
N LYS A 236 -19.38 21.09 -5.80
CA LYS A 236 -20.67 21.78 -5.56
C LYS A 236 -20.70 23.21 -6.13
N LYS A 237 -19.55 23.74 -6.53
CA LYS A 237 -19.44 25.11 -7.07
C LYS A 237 -19.47 25.18 -8.59
N ASN A 238 -19.33 24.02 -9.25
CA ASN A 238 -19.50 23.85 -10.71
C ASN A 238 -20.84 23.17 -11.01
#